data_433a9cb258a4eb729fda5290fc534f08
#
_entry.id   433a9cb258a4eb729fda5290fc534f08
#
_cell.length_a   1.000
_cell.length_b   1.000
_cell.length_c   1.000
_cell.angle_alpha   90.00
_cell.angle_beta   90.00
_cell.angle_gamma   90.00
#
_symmetry.space_group_name_H-M   'P 1'
#
loop_
_entity.id
_entity.type
_entity.pdbx_description
1 polymer ?
#
loop_
_entity_poly.entity_id
_entity_poly.type
_entity_poly.pdbx_seq_one_letter_code
_entity_poly.pdbx_strand_id
1 'polypeptide(L)'
;MDRPTISPEHIQEAAENLSTIRDFIRFGVTALRQYDAHLGQGTEDYVAESSALVLQTLSLDWSANPEILDSKLLPSEKTEVLSLLERRINERMPTSYLLNLAYFDGKPYYVDERVLIPRSPIAELIQNRFAPYCLDENHQAREGVNNLPENEHPKMPRRILDMCTGSGCIAIALAYAFPEAEVDATDLSKDTLEVAQINSEYHNQQF
;
A
#
# COMPACT_ATOMS: atom_id res chain seq x y z
N MET A 1 11.64 -26.83 11.60
CA MET A 1 10.79 -27.40 10.55
C MET A 1 11.00 -26.56 9.31
N ASP A 2 11.39 -27.20 8.22
CA ASP A 2 11.50 -26.48 6.94
C ASP A 2 10.11 -26.02 6.53
N ARG A 3 10.02 -24.76 6.08
CA ARG A 3 8.76 -24.17 5.64
C ARG A 3 8.39 -24.75 4.27
N PRO A 4 7.10 -25.02 4.02
CA PRO A 4 6.69 -25.57 2.74
C PRO A 4 6.97 -24.54 1.61
N THR A 5 7.51 -25.04 0.50
CA THR A 5 7.83 -24.28 -0.71
C THR A 5 7.11 -24.88 -1.90
N ILE A 6 6.75 -24.02 -2.87
CA ILE A 6 6.20 -24.48 -4.15
C ILE A 6 7.34 -24.98 -5.05
N SER A 7 7.15 -26.12 -5.69
CA SER A 7 8.19 -26.68 -6.56
C SER A 7 8.16 -26.11 -7.97
N PRO A 8 9.30 -26.12 -8.70
CA PRO A 8 9.34 -25.72 -10.10
C PRO A 8 8.39 -26.51 -11.00
N GLU A 9 8.21 -27.82 -10.71
CA GLU A 9 7.30 -28.68 -11.47
C GLU A 9 5.84 -28.24 -11.31
N HIS A 10 5.44 -27.79 -10.12
CA HIS A 10 4.08 -27.29 -9.86
C HIS A 10 3.84 -25.93 -10.56
N ILE A 11 4.87 -25.08 -10.61
CA ILE A 11 4.83 -23.81 -11.37
C ILE A 11 4.72 -24.11 -12.87
N GLN A 12 5.46 -25.08 -13.39
CA GLN A 12 5.41 -25.47 -14.79
C GLN A 12 4.03 -26.06 -15.14
N GLU A 13 3.48 -26.93 -14.32
CA GLU A 13 2.12 -27.48 -14.49
C GLU A 13 1.08 -26.37 -14.56
N ALA A 14 1.19 -25.35 -13.71
CA ALA A 14 0.31 -24.18 -13.74
C ALA A 14 0.45 -23.38 -15.05
N ALA A 15 1.68 -23.14 -15.52
CA ALA A 15 1.93 -22.43 -16.78
C ALA A 15 1.32 -23.14 -18.01
N GLU A 16 1.37 -24.48 -18.04
CA GLU A 16 0.85 -25.29 -19.13
C GLU A 16 -0.68 -25.38 -19.14
N ASN A 17 -1.30 -25.47 -17.96
CA ASN A 17 -2.73 -25.80 -17.84
C ASN A 17 -3.63 -24.61 -17.53
N LEU A 18 -3.13 -23.53 -16.90
CA LEU A 18 -3.94 -22.34 -16.63
C LEU A 18 -3.98 -21.42 -17.87
N SER A 19 -5.10 -20.75 -18.06
CA SER A 19 -5.32 -19.92 -19.24
C SER A 19 -5.80 -18.52 -18.93
N THR A 20 -6.78 -18.36 -18.03
CA THR A 20 -7.46 -17.08 -17.78
C THR A 20 -6.92 -16.41 -16.51
N ILE A 21 -7.13 -15.09 -16.42
CA ILE A 21 -6.79 -14.32 -15.19
C ILE A 21 -7.45 -14.97 -13.96
N ARG A 22 -8.70 -15.39 -14.10
CA ARG A 22 -9.45 -16.09 -13.05
C ARG A 22 -8.76 -17.39 -12.59
N ASP A 23 -8.20 -18.14 -13.54
CA ASP A 23 -7.46 -19.38 -13.22
C ASP A 23 -6.24 -19.06 -12.35
N PHE A 24 -5.48 -18.02 -12.70
CA PHE A 24 -4.28 -17.61 -11.96
C PHE A 24 -4.64 -17.08 -10.57
N ILE A 25 -5.71 -16.30 -10.42
CA ILE A 25 -6.19 -15.84 -9.11
C ILE A 25 -6.57 -17.05 -8.25
N ARG A 26 -7.40 -17.96 -8.78
CA ARG A 26 -7.80 -19.19 -8.05
C ARG A 26 -6.59 -20.04 -7.66
N PHE A 27 -5.62 -20.22 -8.59
CA PHE A 27 -4.40 -20.96 -8.31
C PHE A 27 -3.58 -20.30 -7.20
N GLY A 28 -3.38 -18.99 -7.28
CA GLY A 28 -2.67 -18.23 -6.26
C GLY A 28 -3.30 -18.36 -4.87
N VAL A 29 -4.64 -18.27 -4.77
CA VAL A 29 -5.36 -18.50 -3.50
C VAL A 29 -5.05 -19.88 -2.94
N THR A 30 -5.09 -20.92 -3.78
CA THR A 30 -4.82 -22.28 -3.36
C THR A 30 -3.37 -22.45 -2.90
N ALA A 31 -2.42 -21.96 -3.70
CA ALA A 31 -1.00 -22.05 -3.40
C ALA A 31 -0.61 -21.26 -2.14
N LEU A 32 -1.03 -19.99 -2.01
CA LEU A 32 -0.73 -19.19 -0.82
C LEU A 32 -1.24 -19.87 0.47
N ARG A 33 -2.41 -20.47 0.44
CA ARG A 33 -2.98 -21.21 1.56
C ARG A 33 -2.24 -22.53 1.83
N GLN A 34 -1.97 -23.30 0.77
CA GLN A 34 -1.31 -24.61 0.88
C GLN A 34 0.11 -24.48 1.46
N TYR A 35 0.83 -23.45 1.04
CA TYR A 35 2.21 -23.21 1.46
C TYR A 35 2.32 -22.25 2.66
N ASP A 36 1.22 -22.00 3.36
CA ASP A 36 1.15 -21.20 4.59
C ASP A 36 1.84 -19.84 4.42
N ALA A 37 1.46 -19.11 3.37
CA ALA A 37 1.95 -17.75 3.15
C ALA A 37 1.35 -16.82 4.21
N HIS A 38 2.21 -16.16 4.97
CA HIS A 38 1.78 -15.22 6.00
C HIS A 38 1.14 -13.98 5.37
N LEU A 39 -0.08 -13.66 5.80
CA LEU A 39 -0.80 -12.44 5.44
C LEU A 39 -0.59 -11.34 6.51
N GLY A 40 -1.18 -10.18 6.32
CA GLY A 40 -1.17 -9.10 7.34
C GLY A 40 -0.24 -7.93 7.01
N GLN A 41 0.24 -7.87 5.76
CA GLN A 41 1.02 -6.73 5.26
C GLN A 41 0.31 -6.02 4.10
N GLY A 42 -1.01 -5.82 4.24
CA GLY A 42 -1.87 -5.20 3.24
C GLY A 42 -3.25 -5.85 3.19
N THR A 43 -3.35 -7.16 3.44
CA THR A 43 -4.61 -7.89 3.51
C THR A 43 -4.50 -9.09 4.45
N GLU A 44 -5.62 -9.52 5.00
CA GLU A 44 -5.77 -10.76 5.78
C GLU A 44 -6.51 -11.86 4.99
N ASP A 45 -6.81 -11.58 3.71
CA ASP A 45 -7.55 -12.49 2.83
C ASP A 45 -6.70 -12.96 1.65
N TYR A 46 -6.61 -14.28 1.48
CA TYR A 46 -5.87 -14.90 0.37
C TYR A 46 -6.43 -14.56 -1.01
N VAL A 47 -7.74 -14.30 -1.12
CA VAL A 47 -8.36 -13.91 -2.40
C VAL A 47 -7.90 -12.51 -2.77
N ALA A 48 -7.92 -11.57 -1.82
CA ALA A 48 -7.44 -10.22 -2.02
C ALA A 48 -5.94 -10.19 -2.34
N GLU A 49 -5.12 -10.96 -1.61
CA GLU A 49 -3.67 -11.07 -1.83
C GLU A 49 -3.36 -11.60 -3.24
N SER A 50 -3.98 -12.73 -3.63
CA SER A 50 -3.78 -13.32 -4.94
C SER A 50 -4.29 -12.43 -6.07
N SER A 51 -5.44 -11.79 -5.88
CA SER A 51 -5.98 -10.86 -6.86
C SER A 51 -5.08 -9.63 -7.03
N ALA A 52 -4.56 -9.06 -5.94
CA ALA A 52 -3.61 -7.96 -6.01
C ALA A 52 -2.37 -8.35 -6.82
N LEU A 53 -1.76 -9.50 -6.50
CA LEU A 53 -0.59 -9.98 -7.20
C LEU A 53 -0.87 -10.15 -8.71
N VAL A 54 -1.93 -10.84 -9.08
CA VAL A 54 -2.23 -11.13 -10.49
C VAL A 54 -2.64 -9.88 -11.26
N LEU A 55 -3.59 -9.09 -10.74
CA LEU A 55 -4.13 -7.94 -11.46
C LEU A 55 -3.08 -6.83 -11.62
N GLN A 56 -2.32 -6.53 -10.57
CA GLN A 56 -1.33 -5.46 -10.64
C GLN A 56 -0.13 -5.84 -11.51
N THR A 57 0.28 -7.12 -11.52
CA THR A 57 1.28 -7.60 -12.50
C THR A 57 0.82 -7.36 -13.93
N LEU A 58 -0.47 -7.50 -14.19
CA LEU A 58 -1.07 -7.26 -15.51
C LEU A 58 -1.43 -5.78 -15.75
N SER A 59 -1.07 -4.86 -14.86
CA SER A 59 -1.46 -3.44 -14.91
C SER A 59 -2.97 -3.24 -14.96
N LEU A 60 -3.72 -4.14 -14.32
CA LEU A 60 -5.18 -4.07 -14.19
C LEU A 60 -5.55 -3.57 -12.79
N ASP A 61 -6.55 -2.72 -12.75
CA ASP A 61 -7.07 -2.17 -11.51
C ASP A 61 -8.24 -3.01 -10.96
N TRP A 62 -8.55 -2.83 -9.66
CA TRP A 62 -9.63 -3.55 -8.99
C TRP A 62 -11.03 -3.22 -9.55
N SER A 63 -11.18 -2.10 -10.23
CA SER A 63 -12.42 -1.67 -10.87
C SER A 63 -12.61 -2.22 -12.28
N ALA A 64 -11.65 -3.02 -12.77
CA ALA A 64 -11.74 -3.63 -14.08
C ALA A 64 -13.04 -4.45 -14.24
N ASN A 65 -13.65 -4.36 -15.43
CA ASN A 65 -14.86 -5.14 -15.73
C ASN A 65 -14.61 -6.62 -15.40
N PRO A 66 -15.48 -7.26 -14.59
CA PRO A 66 -15.35 -8.68 -14.26
C PRO A 66 -15.20 -9.65 -15.44
N GLU A 67 -15.69 -9.28 -16.63
CA GLU A 67 -15.53 -10.05 -17.86
C GLU A 67 -14.05 -10.18 -18.29
N ILE A 68 -13.19 -9.22 -17.92
CA ILE A 68 -11.76 -9.28 -18.26
C ILE A 68 -11.08 -10.47 -17.59
N LEU A 69 -11.58 -10.93 -16.44
CA LEU A 69 -11.03 -12.06 -15.72
C LEU A 69 -11.07 -13.38 -16.52
N ASP A 70 -11.92 -13.47 -17.51
CA ASP A 70 -12.03 -14.62 -18.39
C ASP A 70 -11.11 -14.52 -19.63
N SER A 71 -10.36 -13.42 -19.74
CA SER A 71 -9.34 -13.23 -20.76
C SER A 71 -8.13 -14.13 -20.51
N LYS A 72 -7.51 -14.61 -21.60
CA LYS A 72 -6.33 -15.46 -21.55
C LYS A 72 -5.06 -14.62 -21.40
N LEU A 73 -4.14 -15.10 -20.59
CA LEU A 73 -2.82 -14.52 -20.46
C LEU A 73 -1.90 -14.95 -21.61
N LEU A 74 -1.04 -14.02 -22.02
CA LEU A 74 0.08 -14.34 -22.90
C LEU A 74 1.12 -15.19 -22.15
N PRO A 75 1.95 -15.97 -22.87
CA PRO A 75 3.01 -16.76 -22.22
C PRO A 75 3.95 -15.93 -21.33
N SER A 76 4.29 -14.70 -21.74
CA SER A 76 5.11 -13.77 -20.96
C SER A 76 4.42 -13.35 -19.65
N GLU A 77 3.13 -13.01 -19.72
CA GLU A 77 2.34 -12.63 -18.55
C GLU A 77 2.20 -13.79 -17.55
N LYS A 78 1.96 -15.01 -18.05
CA LYS A 78 1.94 -16.22 -17.22
C LYS A 78 3.27 -16.41 -16.46
N THR A 79 4.39 -16.25 -17.17
CA THR A 79 5.72 -16.39 -16.59
C THR A 79 5.95 -15.36 -15.48
N GLU A 80 5.57 -14.12 -15.71
CA GLU A 80 5.74 -13.03 -14.75
C GLU A 80 4.88 -13.26 -13.49
N VAL A 81 3.59 -13.53 -13.66
CA VAL A 81 2.68 -13.80 -12.53
C VAL A 81 3.15 -14.98 -11.70
N LEU A 82 3.53 -16.09 -12.36
CA LEU A 82 4.00 -17.31 -11.66
C LEU A 82 5.34 -17.08 -10.95
N SER A 83 6.24 -16.32 -11.54
CA SER A 83 7.52 -15.96 -10.91
C SER A 83 7.31 -15.15 -9.64
N LEU A 84 6.40 -14.17 -9.65
CA LEU A 84 6.08 -13.38 -8.47
C LEU A 84 5.38 -14.23 -7.39
N LEU A 85 4.48 -15.13 -7.78
CA LEU A 85 3.83 -16.05 -6.85
C LEU A 85 4.83 -17.02 -6.21
N GLU A 86 5.78 -17.55 -6.99
CA GLU A 86 6.87 -18.40 -6.48
C GLU A 86 7.70 -17.65 -5.45
N ARG A 87 8.14 -16.43 -5.76
CA ARG A 87 8.90 -15.58 -4.83
C ARG A 87 8.08 -15.24 -3.58
N ARG A 88 6.80 -14.94 -3.74
CA ARG A 88 5.89 -14.69 -2.61
C ARG A 88 5.84 -15.86 -1.63
N ILE A 89 5.86 -17.09 -2.15
CA ILE A 89 5.79 -18.32 -1.36
C ILE A 89 7.18 -18.73 -0.84
N ASN A 90 8.16 -18.83 -1.71
CA ASN A 90 9.47 -19.42 -1.38
C ASN A 90 10.36 -18.45 -0.60
N GLU A 91 10.42 -17.17 -1.01
CA GLU A 91 11.21 -16.12 -0.36
C GLU A 91 10.43 -15.46 0.78
N ARG A 92 9.11 -15.67 0.88
CA ARG A 92 8.21 -14.99 1.84
C ARG A 92 8.19 -13.47 1.64
N MET A 93 8.55 -13.01 0.45
CA MET A 93 8.56 -11.60 0.09
C MET A 93 7.13 -11.05 0.11
N PRO A 94 6.86 -9.96 0.82
CA PRO A 94 5.54 -9.31 0.80
C PRO A 94 5.13 -8.89 -0.62
N THR A 95 3.86 -9.07 -0.95
CA THR A 95 3.32 -8.67 -2.27
C THR A 95 3.57 -7.21 -2.58
N SER A 96 3.48 -6.32 -1.59
CA SER A 96 3.80 -4.90 -1.76
C SER A 96 5.23 -4.65 -2.24
N TYR A 97 6.21 -5.41 -1.78
CA TYR A 97 7.60 -5.28 -2.24
C TYR A 97 7.82 -5.93 -3.61
N LEU A 98 7.15 -7.06 -3.88
CA LEU A 98 7.20 -7.70 -5.19
C LEU A 98 6.67 -6.80 -6.30
N LEU A 99 5.64 -6.02 -6.00
CA LEU A 99 4.97 -5.11 -6.93
C LEU A 99 5.49 -3.67 -6.85
N ASN A 100 6.37 -3.37 -5.89
CA ASN A 100 6.82 -2.02 -5.53
C ASN A 100 5.64 -1.06 -5.30
N LEU A 101 4.57 -1.55 -4.68
CA LEU A 101 3.32 -0.82 -4.54
C LEU A 101 2.65 -1.12 -3.20
N ALA A 102 2.32 -0.08 -2.47
CA ALA A 102 1.45 -0.11 -1.31
C ALA A 102 0.44 1.03 -1.36
N TYR A 103 -0.62 0.93 -0.59
CA TYR A 103 -1.63 1.98 -0.51
C TYR A 103 -1.67 2.56 0.91
N PHE A 104 -1.80 3.88 0.99
CA PHE A 104 -2.03 4.60 2.22
C PHE A 104 -2.99 5.76 1.96
N ASP A 105 -4.00 5.92 2.79
CA ASP A 105 -5.03 6.95 2.61
C ASP A 105 -5.64 6.96 1.18
N GLY A 106 -5.88 5.77 0.63
CA GLY A 106 -6.42 5.60 -0.72
C GLY A 106 -5.49 5.95 -1.88
N LYS A 107 -4.23 6.30 -1.61
CA LYS A 107 -3.25 6.68 -2.63
C LYS A 107 -2.15 5.62 -2.76
N PRO A 108 -1.59 5.41 -3.98
CA PRO A 108 -0.49 4.49 -4.20
C PRO A 108 0.86 5.09 -3.80
N TYR A 109 1.75 4.26 -3.27
CA TYR A 109 3.12 4.61 -2.89
C TYR A 109 4.09 3.55 -3.37
N TYR A 110 5.21 3.96 -3.91
CA TYR A 110 6.34 3.09 -4.15
C TYR A 110 6.91 2.61 -2.81
N VAL A 111 7.16 1.31 -2.72
CA VAL A 111 7.79 0.69 -1.56
C VAL A 111 8.74 -0.42 -2.00
N ASP A 112 9.82 -0.60 -1.25
CA ASP A 112 10.72 -1.74 -1.33
C ASP A 112 11.28 -2.07 0.06
N GLU A 113 12.21 -3.00 0.16
CA GLU A 113 12.74 -3.49 1.43
C GLU A 113 13.45 -2.42 2.29
N ARG A 114 13.71 -1.22 1.74
CA ARG A 114 14.31 -0.07 2.47
C ARG A 114 13.31 0.61 3.41
N VAL A 115 12.01 0.40 3.24
CA VAL A 115 10.96 1.07 4.01
C VAL A 115 9.93 0.10 4.57
N LEU A 116 9.30 0.47 5.68
CA LEU A 116 8.15 -0.26 6.19
C LEU A 116 6.95 -0.05 5.24
N ILE A 117 6.22 -1.13 4.95
CA ILE A 117 4.96 -1.06 4.19
C ILE A 117 3.97 -0.16 4.96
N PRO A 118 3.39 0.87 4.32
CA PRO A 118 2.41 1.76 4.93
C PRO A 118 1.22 1.01 5.53
N ARG A 119 0.98 1.20 6.83
CA ARG A 119 -0.12 0.54 7.58
C ARG A 119 -0.52 1.30 8.85
N SER A 120 -0.16 2.57 8.95
CA SER A 120 -0.43 3.34 10.16
C SER A 120 -1.91 3.72 10.26
N PRO A 121 -2.54 3.58 11.43
CA PRO A 121 -3.92 4.03 11.66
C PRO A 121 -4.05 5.56 11.69
N ILE A 122 -2.94 6.31 11.64
CA ILE A 122 -2.94 7.78 11.62
C ILE A 122 -3.68 8.34 10.40
N ALA A 123 -3.88 7.55 9.33
CA ALA A 123 -4.65 7.95 8.17
C ALA A 123 -6.04 8.48 8.55
N GLU A 124 -6.72 7.83 9.50
CA GLU A 124 -8.04 8.28 9.97
C GLU A 124 -7.99 9.64 10.66
N LEU A 125 -6.91 9.91 11.42
CA LEU A 125 -6.71 11.21 12.06
C LEU A 125 -6.42 12.28 11.01
N ILE A 126 -5.63 11.97 9.99
CA ILE A 126 -5.30 12.88 8.88
C ILE A 126 -6.58 13.23 8.11
N GLN A 127 -7.39 12.24 7.74
CA GLN A 127 -8.68 12.44 7.06
C GLN A 127 -9.62 13.36 7.84
N ASN A 128 -9.62 13.24 9.17
CA ASN A 128 -10.38 14.09 10.07
C ASN A 128 -9.64 15.39 10.45
N ARG A 129 -8.49 15.69 9.79
CA ARG A 129 -7.64 16.85 10.07
C ARG A 129 -7.34 17.05 11.56
N PHE A 130 -7.14 15.93 12.27
CA PHE A 130 -6.87 15.89 13.71
C PHE A 130 -7.93 16.62 14.55
N ALA A 131 -9.17 16.66 14.12
CA ALA A 131 -10.24 17.22 14.94
C ALA A 131 -10.42 16.40 16.23
N PRO A 132 -10.66 17.03 17.39
CA PRO A 132 -10.88 18.48 17.62
C PRO A 132 -9.60 19.26 17.90
N TYR A 133 -8.41 18.69 17.74
CA TYR A 133 -7.14 19.33 18.11
C TYR A 133 -6.66 20.38 17.08
N CYS A 134 -7.07 20.21 15.83
CA CYS A 134 -6.87 21.21 14.77
C CYS A 134 -8.24 21.58 14.21
N LEU A 135 -8.55 22.89 14.15
CA LEU A 135 -9.82 23.40 13.60
C LEU A 135 -9.51 24.51 12.61
N ASP A 136 -10.19 24.53 11.48
CA ASP A 136 -10.23 25.69 10.62
C ASP A 136 -11.32 26.66 11.09
N GLU A 137 -11.20 27.94 10.69
CA GLU A 137 -12.11 29.02 11.10
C GLU A 137 -13.57 28.79 10.61
N ASN A 138 -13.76 27.89 9.66
CA ASN A 138 -15.06 27.56 9.06
C ASN A 138 -15.72 26.31 9.63
N HIS A 139 -15.01 25.52 10.43
CA HIS A 139 -15.59 24.37 11.11
C HIS A 139 -16.22 24.84 12.42
N GLN A 140 -17.53 25.04 12.39
CA GLN A 140 -18.32 25.30 13.60
C GLN A 140 -17.97 24.26 14.66
N ALA A 141 -17.48 24.76 15.77
CA ALA A 141 -17.01 23.97 16.89
C ALA A 141 -18.01 22.88 17.27
N ARG A 142 -17.55 21.64 17.34
CA ARG A 142 -18.28 20.58 18.02
C ARG A 142 -18.50 21.02 19.47
N GLU A 143 -19.63 20.60 20.06
CA GLU A 143 -19.97 20.88 21.45
C GLU A 143 -18.76 20.63 22.38
N GLY A 144 -18.35 21.67 23.09
CA GLY A 144 -17.21 21.65 24.01
C GLY A 144 -16.07 22.61 23.69
N VAL A 145 -15.80 22.95 22.43
CA VAL A 145 -14.74 23.89 22.05
C VAL A 145 -15.22 25.34 22.17
N ASN A 146 -16.51 25.60 21.99
CA ASN A 146 -17.13 26.94 22.09
C ASN A 146 -16.99 27.59 23.47
N ASN A 147 -16.61 26.82 24.50
CA ASN A 147 -16.46 27.33 25.87
C ASN A 147 -14.99 27.65 26.21
N LEU A 148 -14.06 27.44 25.28
CA LEU A 148 -12.66 27.81 25.48
C LEU A 148 -12.44 29.30 25.20
N PRO A 149 -11.51 29.97 25.91
CA PRO A 149 -11.06 31.30 25.55
C PRO A 149 -10.51 31.33 24.12
N GLU A 150 -10.68 32.43 23.39
CA GLU A 150 -10.21 32.56 21.99
C GLU A 150 -8.73 32.20 21.77
N ASN A 151 -7.88 32.45 22.76
CA ASN A 151 -6.46 32.10 22.73
C ASN A 151 -6.19 30.61 22.93
N GLU A 152 -7.17 29.82 23.36
CA GLU A 152 -7.11 28.37 23.56
C GLU A 152 -7.84 27.59 22.44
N HIS A 153 -8.44 28.30 21.47
CA HIS A 153 -9.05 27.63 20.33
C HIS A 153 -7.95 26.92 19.51
N PRO A 154 -8.16 25.64 19.15
CA PRO A 154 -7.25 24.91 18.30
C PRO A 154 -7.06 25.66 16.98
N LYS A 155 -5.82 25.73 16.51
CA LYS A 155 -5.46 26.40 15.25
C LYS A 155 -4.96 25.39 14.24
N MET A 156 -5.13 25.71 12.96
CA MET A 156 -4.50 24.92 11.90
C MET A 156 -2.99 24.99 12.01
N PRO A 157 -2.27 23.87 11.83
CA PRO A 157 -0.83 23.86 11.87
C PRO A 157 -0.27 24.67 10.68
N ARG A 158 0.80 25.42 10.93
CA ARG A 158 1.57 26.10 9.87
C ARG A 158 2.83 25.32 9.49
N ARG A 159 3.31 24.49 10.41
CA ARG A 159 4.45 23.59 10.21
C ARG A 159 4.14 22.23 10.82
N ILE A 160 4.50 21.18 10.11
CA ILE A 160 4.30 19.80 10.51
C ILE A 160 5.62 19.08 10.31
N LEU A 161 6.00 18.23 11.26
CA LEU A 161 7.17 17.39 11.16
C LEU A 161 6.76 15.91 11.23
N ASP A 162 7.08 15.15 10.17
CA ASP A 162 7.00 13.71 10.15
C ASP A 162 8.37 13.09 10.47
N MET A 163 8.49 12.50 11.63
CA MET A 163 9.73 11.86 12.09
C MET A 163 9.68 10.37 11.81
N CYS A 164 10.79 9.82 11.28
CA CYS A 164 10.87 8.44 10.83
C CYS A 164 9.88 8.19 9.68
N THR A 165 9.95 9.05 8.67
CA THR A 165 8.96 9.16 7.60
C THR A 165 8.82 7.90 6.74
N GLY A 166 9.85 7.04 6.71
CA GLY A 166 9.80 5.81 5.91
C GLY A 166 9.59 6.12 4.42
N SER A 167 8.52 5.60 3.86
CA SER A 167 8.14 5.86 2.47
C SER A 167 7.65 7.29 2.17
N GLY A 168 7.54 8.15 3.18
CA GLY A 168 6.98 9.49 3.05
C GLY A 168 5.44 9.52 3.04
N CYS A 169 4.77 8.40 3.21
CA CYS A 169 3.33 8.30 3.04
C CYS A 169 2.54 9.19 4.02
N ILE A 170 2.99 9.33 5.26
CA ILE A 170 2.37 10.19 6.27
C ILE A 170 2.61 11.67 5.92
N ALA A 171 3.86 12.04 5.62
CA ALA A 171 4.21 13.41 5.23
C ALA A 171 3.40 13.87 4.00
N ILE A 172 3.31 13.03 2.98
CA ILE A 172 2.53 13.31 1.76
C ILE A 172 1.03 13.44 2.07
N ALA A 173 0.47 12.52 2.88
CA ALA A 173 -0.94 12.61 3.28
C ALA A 173 -1.22 13.88 4.09
N LEU A 174 -0.29 14.30 4.96
CA LEU A 174 -0.36 15.55 5.70
C LEU A 174 -0.30 16.76 4.78
N ALA A 175 0.56 16.77 3.76
CA ALA A 175 0.63 17.86 2.79
C ALA A 175 -0.68 17.99 1.99
N TYR A 176 -1.34 16.88 1.66
CA TYR A 176 -2.69 16.94 1.06
C TYR A 176 -3.76 17.46 2.03
N ALA A 177 -3.72 17.05 3.29
CA ALA A 177 -4.72 17.45 4.28
C ALA A 177 -4.56 18.90 4.73
N PHE A 178 -3.33 19.43 4.74
CA PHE A 178 -2.97 20.75 5.22
C PHE A 178 -2.15 21.55 4.17
N PRO A 179 -2.78 21.94 3.05
CA PRO A 179 -2.06 22.54 1.91
C PRO A 179 -1.41 23.90 2.24
N GLU A 180 -1.81 24.55 3.34
CA GLU A 180 -1.24 25.82 3.81
C GLU A 180 -0.08 25.62 4.82
N ALA A 181 0.20 24.36 5.20
CA ALA A 181 1.27 24.04 6.12
C ALA A 181 2.56 23.66 5.38
N GLU A 182 3.69 24.08 5.94
CA GLU A 182 5.00 23.57 5.55
C GLU A 182 5.20 22.20 6.23
N VAL A 183 5.41 21.14 5.45
CA VAL A 183 5.62 19.80 5.98
C VAL A 183 7.09 19.45 5.84
N ASP A 184 7.73 19.11 6.95
CA ASP A 184 9.09 18.58 6.97
C ASP A 184 9.02 17.06 7.22
N ALA A 185 9.85 16.28 6.53
CA ALA A 185 9.99 14.83 6.73
C ALA A 185 11.43 14.45 7.01
N THR A 186 11.65 13.58 7.99
CA THR A 186 12.99 13.14 8.37
C THR A 186 13.05 11.63 8.58
N ASP A 187 14.20 11.05 8.24
CA ASP A 187 14.52 9.66 8.58
C ASP A 187 16.03 9.54 8.88
N LEU A 188 16.40 8.54 9.67
CA LEU A 188 17.80 8.26 9.98
C LEU A 188 18.53 7.64 8.79
N SER A 189 17.83 6.82 8.00
CA SER A 189 18.35 6.12 6.83
C SER A 189 18.26 6.97 5.57
N LYS A 190 19.39 7.20 4.90
CA LYS A 190 19.41 7.88 3.61
C LYS A 190 18.70 7.09 2.52
N ASP A 191 18.85 5.76 2.53
CA ASP A 191 18.20 4.88 1.54
C ASP A 191 16.67 4.95 1.67
N THR A 192 16.18 5.09 2.90
CA THR A 192 14.75 5.32 3.18
C THR A 192 14.29 6.67 2.63
N LEU A 193 15.09 7.73 2.81
CA LEU A 193 14.77 9.06 2.28
C LEU A 193 14.73 9.09 0.73
N GLU A 194 15.50 8.24 0.05
CA GLU A 194 15.40 8.10 -1.41
C GLU A 194 14.02 7.57 -1.82
N VAL A 195 13.45 6.62 -1.07
CA VAL A 195 12.09 6.13 -1.32
C VAL A 195 11.06 7.22 -1.05
N ALA A 196 11.21 7.98 0.04
CA ALA A 196 10.33 9.11 0.32
C ALA A 196 10.39 10.18 -0.79
N GLN A 197 11.59 10.43 -1.35
CA GLN A 197 11.77 11.34 -2.46
C GLN A 197 11.05 10.85 -3.73
N ILE A 198 11.16 9.57 -4.09
CA ILE A 198 10.42 8.98 -5.23
C ILE A 198 8.92 9.23 -5.07
N ASN A 199 8.38 9.00 -3.88
CA ASN A 199 6.96 9.21 -3.60
C ASN A 199 6.57 10.69 -3.62
N SER A 200 7.42 11.57 -3.07
CA SER A 200 7.23 13.01 -3.10
C SER A 200 7.10 13.53 -4.54
N GLU A 201 8.01 13.11 -5.42
CA GLU A 201 8.00 13.46 -6.83
C GLU A 201 6.76 12.91 -7.55
N TYR A 202 6.41 11.65 -7.30
CA TYR A 202 5.21 11.03 -7.87
C TYR A 202 3.92 11.76 -7.49
N HIS A 203 3.81 12.20 -6.25
CA HIS A 203 2.65 12.92 -5.74
C HIS A 203 2.70 14.43 -5.96
N ASN A 204 3.80 14.97 -6.52
CA ASN A 204 4.05 16.41 -6.65
C ASN A 204 3.90 17.16 -5.30
N GLN A 205 4.27 16.52 -4.21
CA GLN A 205 4.32 17.11 -2.88
C GLN A 205 5.78 17.33 -2.50
N GLN A 206 6.09 18.51 -2.01
CA GLN A 206 7.42 18.85 -1.49
C GLN A 206 7.37 18.87 0.04
N PHE A 207 8.33 18.26 0.68
CA PHE A 207 8.53 18.27 2.12
C PHE A 207 10.01 18.16 2.45
#